data_cae6416ea2ca5d2127bfb309b4fe878a
#
_entry.id   cae6416ea2ca5d2127bfb309b4fe878a
#
_cell.length_a   1.000
_cell.length_b   1.000
_cell.length_c   1.000
_cell.angle_alpha   90.00
_cell.angle_beta   90.00
_cell.angle_gamma   90.00
#
_symmetry.space_group_name_H-M   'P 1'
#
loop_
_entity.id
_entity.type
_entity.pdbx_description
1 polymer ?
#
loop_
_entity_poly.entity_id
_entity_poly.type
_entity_poly.pdbx_seq_one_letter_code
_entity_poly.pdbx_strand_id
1 'polypeptide(L)'
;VPEDNIRAMSRYLNKSKTVIRCGDYREALKGLRKGTFVYLDPPYMPISSSSSFTGYTASGFGQAEQIELKRQCDLLNKKGIKFLLSNSCCDFIEELYSGYKIERVPAKRAINARADRRGAVDEVLVRNF
;
A
#
# COMPACT_ATOMS: atom_id res chain seq x y z
N VAL A 1 -3.54 -12.63 22.35
CA VAL A 1 -3.41 -11.23 21.91
C VAL A 1 -2.36 -10.57 22.80
N PRO A 2 -1.32 -9.92 22.27
CA PRO A 2 -0.27 -9.30 23.08
C PRO A 2 -0.79 -8.01 23.73
N GLU A 3 -1.38 -8.13 24.90
CA GLU A 3 -2.04 -7.03 25.61
C GLU A 3 -1.06 -5.87 25.91
N ASP A 4 0.16 -6.16 26.31
CA ASP A 4 1.18 -5.15 26.61
C ASP A 4 1.52 -4.29 25.39
N ASN A 5 1.58 -4.90 24.18
CA ASN A 5 1.82 -4.18 22.94
C ASN A 5 0.65 -3.25 22.59
N ILE A 6 -0.59 -3.71 22.80
CA ILE A 6 -1.79 -2.90 22.57
C ILE A 6 -1.80 -1.70 23.52
N ARG A 7 -1.52 -1.91 24.80
CA ARG A 7 -1.44 -0.84 25.81
C ARG A 7 -0.30 0.13 25.50
N ALA A 8 0.86 -0.38 25.06
CA ALA A 8 1.98 0.46 24.65
C ALA A 8 1.62 1.32 23.42
N MET A 9 0.99 0.75 22.40
CA MET A 9 0.52 1.48 21.22
C MET A 9 -0.52 2.53 21.61
N SER A 10 -1.48 2.19 22.46
CA SER A 10 -2.48 3.14 22.95
C SER A 10 -1.82 4.33 23.66
N ARG A 11 -0.85 4.07 24.56
CA ARG A 11 -0.09 5.15 25.22
C ARG A 11 0.66 6.02 24.24
N TYR A 12 1.29 5.41 23.22
CA TYR A 12 2.03 6.14 22.19
C TYR A 12 1.10 7.06 21.39
N LEU A 13 -0.01 6.54 20.88
CA LEU A 13 -0.98 7.31 20.10
C LEU A 13 -1.58 8.48 20.88
N ASN A 14 -1.85 8.30 22.18
CA ASN A 14 -2.42 9.36 23.03
C ASN A 14 -1.40 10.42 23.45
N LYS A 15 -0.10 10.09 23.47
CA LYS A 15 0.96 11.03 23.91
C LYS A 15 1.69 11.69 22.74
N SER A 16 1.65 11.09 21.54
CA SER A 16 2.32 11.62 20.35
C SER A 16 1.47 12.69 19.65
N LYS A 17 2.09 13.41 18.71
CA LYS A 17 1.38 14.32 17.81
C LYS A 17 0.73 13.57 16.62
N THR A 18 0.43 12.28 16.79
CA THR A 18 -0.20 11.46 15.77
C THR A 18 -1.61 11.95 15.51
N VAL A 19 -1.96 12.13 14.23
CA VAL A 19 -3.30 12.48 13.78
C VAL A 19 -3.85 11.32 12.97
N ILE A 20 -4.99 10.78 13.39
CA ILE A 20 -5.71 9.73 12.68
C ILE A 20 -6.86 10.39 11.90
N ARG A 21 -6.93 10.10 10.61
CA ARG A 21 -7.99 10.64 9.73
C ARG A 21 -8.66 9.51 8.95
N CYS A 22 -9.93 9.70 8.64
CA CYS A 22 -10.67 8.86 7.72
C CYS A 22 -11.14 9.72 6.54
N GLY A 23 -10.94 9.26 5.31
CA GLY A 23 -11.33 10.00 4.11
C GLY A 23 -10.57 9.56 2.87
N ASP A 24 -10.74 10.31 1.79
CA ASP A 24 -10.03 10.07 0.54
C ASP A 24 -8.53 10.35 0.72
N TYR A 25 -7.68 9.40 0.32
CA TYR A 25 -6.23 9.52 0.43
C TYR A 25 -5.67 10.72 -0.33
N ARG A 26 -6.32 11.13 -1.44
CA ARG A 26 -5.90 12.29 -2.24
C ARG A 26 -5.96 13.58 -1.42
N GLU A 27 -6.94 13.70 -0.52
CA GLU A 27 -7.01 14.84 0.41
C GLU A 27 -5.86 14.81 1.43
N ALA A 28 -5.47 13.62 1.90
CA ALA A 28 -4.34 13.47 2.80
C ALA A 28 -3.00 13.85 2.15
N LEU A 29 -2.86 13.68 0.83
CA LEU A 29 -1.66 14.03 0.08
C LEU A 29 -1.58 15.53 -0.29
N LYS A 30 -2.69 16.27 -0.20
CA LYS A 30 -2.70 17.71 -0.45
C LYS A 30 -1.88 18.45 0.62
N GLY A 31 -1.16 19.45 0.19
CA GLY A 31 -0.40 20.31 1.11
C GLY A 31 0.90 19.71 1.67
N LEU A 32 1.24 18.47 1.33
CA LEU A 32 2.52 17.87 1.70
C LEU A 32 3.69 18.63 1.06
N ARG A 33 4.80 18.75 1.81
CA ARG A 33 5.98 19.52 1.43
C ARG A 33 7.21 18.61 1.32
N LYS A 34 8.23 19.09 0.62
CA LYS A 34 9.55 18.45 0.59
C LYS A 34 10.04 18.17 2.03
N GLY A 35 10.59 16.98 2.25
CA GLY A 35 10.99 16.46 3.57
C GLY A 35 9.94 15.54 4.21
N THR A 36 8.71 15.50 3.69
CA THR A 36 7.72 14.50 4.09
C THR A 36 8.08 13.14 3.51
N PHE A 37 7.85 12.08 4.28
CA PHE A 37 7.86 10.70 3.81
C PHE A 37 6.42 10.16 3.80
N VAL A 38 6.05 9.49 2.73
CA VAL A 38 4.70 8.91 2.55
C VAL A 38 4.80 7.40 2.40
N TYR A 39 4.11 6.64 3.24
CA TYR A 39 3.91 5.21 3.04
C TYR A 39 2.49 4.98 2.51
N LEU A 40 2.38 4.24 1.41
CA LEU A 40 1.13 3.94 0.72
C LEU A 40 0.89 2.43 0.75
N ASP A 41 -0.22 2.03 1.34
CA ASP A 41 -0.67 0.63 1.43
C ASP A 41 -2.09 0.52 0.88
N PRO A 42 -2.26 0.58 -0.47
CA PRO A 42 -3.57 0.53 -1.10
C PRO A 42 -4.15 -0.89 -1.06
N PRO A 43 -5.43 -1.08 -1.39
CA PRO A 43 -5.93 -2.38 -1.78
C PRO A 43 -5.07 -2.95 -2.92
N TYR A 44 -4.53 -4.16 -2.70
CA TYR A 44 -3.60 -4.79 -3.64
C TYR A 44 -4.28 -5.21 -4.93
N MET A 45 -3.58 -5.09 -6.05
CA MET A 45 -4.07 -5.58 -7.33
C MET A 45 -4.26 -7.11 -7.28
N PRO A 46 -5.44 -7.65 -7.65
CA PRO A 46 -5.66 -9.09 -7.71
C PRO A 46 -4.70 -9.79 -8.69
N ILE A 47 -4.09 -10.90 -8.25
CA ILE A 47 -3.11 -11.67 -9.05
C ILE A 47 -3.82 -12.64 -10.01
N SER A 48 -5.07 -13.04 -9.72
CA SER A 48 -5.83 -13.97 -10.57
C SER A 48 -7.27 -13.50 -10.75
N SER A 49 -7.88 -13.89 -11.88
CA SER A 49 -9.28 -13.61 -12.18
C SER A 49 -10.26 -14.16 -11.14
N SER A 50 -9.89 -15.24 -10.44
CA SER A 50 -10.69 -15.81 -9.33
C SER A 50 -10.57 -15.00 -8.03
N SER A 51 -9.52 -14.20 -7.85
CA SER A 51 -9.38 -13.30 -6.70
C SER A 51 -10.07 -11.94 -6.92
N SER A 52 -10.45 -11.62 -8.17
CA SER A 52 -11.19 -10.39 -8.48
C SER A 52 -12.64 -10.41 -7.98
N PHE A 53 -13.18 -11.58 -7.60
CA PHE A 53 -14.56 -11.71 -7.12
C PHE A 53 -14.75 -11.51 -5.63
N THR A 54 -13.69 -11.39 -4.84
CA THR A 54 -13.79 -11.24 -3.40
C THR A 54 -13.61 -9.79 -2.97
N GLY A 55 -14.71 -9.08 -2.77
CA GLY A 55 -14.84 -7.91 -1.89
C GLY A 55 -14.11 -6.61 -2.27
N TYR A 56 -12.96 -6.67 -2.90
CA TYR A 56 -12.17 -5.45 -3.21
C TYR A 56 -12.59 -4.76 -4.51
N THR A 57 -13.11 -5.49 -5.49
CA THR A 57 -13.76 -4.88 -6.66
C THR A 57 -15.14 -4.31 -6.32
N ALA A 58 -15.80 -4.84 -5.29
CA ALA A 58 -17.01 -4.24 -4.72
C ALA A 58 -16.73 -2.92 -3.99
N SER A 59 -15.50 -2.68 -3.53
CA SER A 59 -15.07 -1.42 -2.89
C SER A 59 -14.58 -0.36 -3.86
N GLY A 60 -14.56 -0.63 -5.17
CA GLY A 60 -14.22 0.37 -6.18
C GLY A 60 -12.73 0.71 -6.29
N PHE A 61 -11.79 -0.18 -5.90
CA PHE A 61 -10.35 0.05 -6.09
C PHE A 61 -9.79 -0.95 -7.12
N GLY A 62 -10.00 -0.67 -8.40
CA GLY A 62 -9.55 -1.47 -9.53
C GLY A 62 -8.35 -0.86 -10.27
N GLN A 63 -8.21 -1.21 -11.55
CA GLN A 63 -7.11 -0.70 -12.38
C GLN A 63 -7.11 0.82 -12.52
N ALA A 64 -8.27 1.44 -12.67
CA ALA A 64 -8.39 2.89 -12.80
C ALA A 64 -7.88 3.61 -11.54
N GLU A 65 -8.20 3.09 -10.35
CA GLU A 65 -7.75 3.62 -9.08
C GLU A 65 -6.25 3.40 -8.87
N GLN A 66 -5.69 2.27 -9.34
CA GLN A 66 -4.24 2.04 -9.33
C GLN A 66 -3.50 3.04 -10.23
N ILE A 67 -4.04 3.34 -11.41
CA ILE A 67 -3.49 4.35 -12.33
C ILE A 67 -3.54 5.75 -11.70
N GLU A 68 -4.68 6.09 -11.06
CA GLU A 68 -4.79 7.38 -10.34
C GLU A 68 -3.80 7.46 -9.17
N LEU A 69 -3.61 6.37 -8.42
CA LEU A 69 -2.62 6.33 -7.34
C LEU A 69 -1.20 6.54 -7.88
N LYS A 70 -0.86 5.92 -9.02
CA LYS A 70 0.41 6.17 -9.72
C LYS A 70 0.58 7.65 -10.08
N ARG A 71 -0.47 8.27 -10.59
CA ARG A 71 -0.46 9.71 -10.89
C ARG A 71 -0.17 10.55 -9.62
N GLN A 72 -0.74 10.18 -8.48
CA GLN A 72 -0.42 10.84 -7.20
C GLN A 72 1.05 10.63 -6.79
N CYS A 73 1.60 9.42 -6.99
CA CYS A 73 3.02 9.15 -6.77
C CYS A 73 3.91 10.05 -7.64
N ASP A 74 3.54 10.25 -8.91
CA ASP A 74 4.27 11.17 -9.81
C ASP A 74 4.24 12.62 -9.30
N LEU A 75 3.11 13.06 -8.77
CA LEU A 75 2.99 14.40 -8.17
C LEU A 75 3.86 14.53 -6.91
N LEU A 76 3.90 13.50 -6.06
CA LEU A 76 4.79 13.48 -4.90
C LEU A 76 6.27 13.56 -5.34
N ASN A 77 6.64 12.78 -6.35
CA ASN A 77 7.99 12.77 -6.91
C ASN A 77 8.40 14.16 -7.45
N LYS A 78 7.52 14.81 -8.22
CA LYS A 78 7.76 16.17 -8.74
C LYS A 78 7.96 17.20 -7.62
N LYS A 79 7.30 17.02 -6.47
CA LYS A 79 7.46 17.87 -5.28
C LYS A 79 8.69 17.53 -4.44
N GLY A 80 9.48 16.52 -4.82
CA GLY A 80 10.61 16.02 -4.04
C GLY A 80 10.21 15.38 -2.71
N ILE A 81 9.00 14.82 -2.65
CA ILE A 81 8.47 14.08 -1.50
C ILE A 81 8.81 12.61 -1.71
N LYS A 82 9.44 11.99 -0.73
CA LYS A 82 9.76 10.56 -0.78
C LYS A 82 8.54 9.72 -0.49
N PHE A 83 8.35 8.65 -1.27
CA PHE A 83 7.29 7.68 -1.01
C PHE A 83 7.81 6.25 -1.08
N LEU A 84 7.14 5.37 -0.34
CA LEU A 84 7.23 3.92 -0.40
C LEU A 84 5.81 3.39 -0.56
N LEU A 85 5.59 2.52 -1.55
CA LEU A 85 4.30 1.92 -1.83
C LEU A 85 4.45 0.40 -1.83
N SER A 86 3.53 -0.31 -1.18
CA SER A 86 3.40 -1.77 -1.24
C SER A 86 2.26 -2.18 -2.19
N ASN A 87 2.45 -3.28 -2.93
CA ASN A 87 1.40 -3.85 -3.78
C ASN A 87 1.72 -5.32 -4.14
N SER A 88 0.80 -5.98 -4.86
CA SER A 88 1.03 -7.30 -5.42
C SER A 88 2.14 -7.28 -6.46
N CYS A 89 2.97 -8.31 -6.48
CA CYS A 89 3.90 -8.58 -7.57
C CYS A 89 3.11 -9.15 -8.77
N CYS A 90 2.77 -8.32 -9.72
CA CYS A 90 2.11 -8.69 -10.97
C CYS A 90 2.53 -7.75 -12.11
N ASP A 91 2.43 -8.24 -13.35
CA ASP A 91 2.90 -7.53 -14.54
C ASP A 91 2.30 -6.12 -14.64
N PHE A 92 1.00 -5.97 -14.35
CA PHE A 92 0.34 -4.67 -14.39
C PHE A 92 0.98 -3.64 -13.42
N ILE A 93 1.27 -4.04 -12.18
CA ILE A 93 1.88 -3.13 -11.20
C ILE A 93 3.34 -2.85 -11.55
N GLU A 94 4.10 -3.86 -11.97
CA GLU A 94 5.50 -3.68 -12.35
C GLU A 94 5.65 -2.77 -13.59
N GLU A 95 4.79 -2.93 -14.59
CA GLU A 95 4.75 -2.07 -15.76
C GLU A 95 4.33 -0.63 -15.38
N LEU A 96 3.26 -0.49 -14.60
CA LEU A 96 2.74 0.81 -14.16
C LEU A 96 3.78 1.64 -13.41
N TYR A 97 4.61 1.00 -12.59
CA TYR A 97 5.63 1.65 -11.78
C TYR A 97 7.06 1.50 -12.33
N SER A 98 7.24 1.08 -13.59
CA SER A 98 8.56 0.81 -14.20
C SER A 98 9.55 1.99 -14.16
N GLY A 99 9.06 3.22 -14.02
CA GLY A 99 9.90 4.42 -13.84
C GLY A 99 10.45 4.63 -12.42
N TYR A 100 10.14 3.75 -11.47
CA TYR A 100 10.58 3.79 -10.08
C TYR A 100 11.42 2.58 -9.70
N LYS A 101 12.03 2.61 -8.53
CA LYS A 101 12.72 1.43 -7.98
C LYS A 101 11.69 0.44 -7.46
N ILE A 102 11.69 -0.78 -7.99
CA ILE A 102 10.81 -1.88 -7.58
C ILE A 102 11.66 -2.96 -6.94
N GLU A 103 11.30 -3.34 -5.73
CA GLU A 103 11.92 -4.43 -4.97
C GLU A 103 10.87 -5.50 -4.69
N ARG A 104 11.16 -6.75 -5.09
CA ARG A 104 10.29 -7.89 -4.81
C ARG A 104 10.60 -8.43 -3.42
N VAL A 105 9.56 -8.61 -2.61
CA VAL A 105 9.68 -9.12 -1.25
C VAL A 105 8.83 -10.39 -1.12
N PRO A 106 9.42 -11.53 -0.73
CA PRO A 106 8.64 -12.72 -0.48
C PRO A 106 7.78 -12.54 0.77
N ALA A 107 6.45 -12.56 0.59
CA ALA A 107 5.51 -12.45 1.69
C ALA A 107 4.87 -13.80 2.01
N LYS A 108 5.10 -14.29 3.23
CA LYS A 108 4.38 -15.48 3.75
C LYS A 108 2.99 -15.04 4.21
N ARG A 109 1.97 -15.33 3.43
CA ARG A 109 0.58 -15.19 3.91
C ARG A 109 0.28 -16.30 4.92
N ALA A 110 0.19 -15.95 6.20
CA ALA A 110 -0.10 -16.88 7.29
C ALA A 110 -1.57 -17.37 7.31
N ILE A 111 -2.46 -16.74 6.56
CA ILE A 111 -3.91 -16.98 6.62
C ILE A 111 -4.43 -17.36 5.22
N ASN A 112 -4.40 -18.67 4.92
CA ASN A 112 -5.22 -19.25 3.87
C ASN A 112 -6.01 -20.41 4.48
N ALA A 113 -7.32 -20.44 4.20
CA ALA A 113 -8.24 -21.50 4.69
C ALA A 113 -7.91 -22.89 4.12
N ARG A 114 -7.02 -23.01 3.11
CA ARG A 114 -6.57 -24.28 2.52
C ARG A 114 -5.05 -24.37 2.58
N ALA A 115 -4.56 -25.44 3.21
CA ALA A 115 -3.15 -25.70 3.45
C ALA A 115 -2.33 -25.94 2.16
N ASP A 116 -2.95 -26.38 1.08
CA ASP A 116 -2.37 -26.68 -0.23
C ASP A 116 -2.06 -25.43 -1.08
N ARG A 117 -2.56 -24.25 -0.69
CA ARG A 117 -2.31 -22.96 -1.34
C ARG A 117 -1.44 -22.00 -0.51
N ARG A 118 -0.65 -22.52 0.41
CA ARG A 118 0.33 -21.76 1.20
C ARG A 118 1.60 -21.53 0.39
N GLY A 119 1.48 -20.81 -0.73
CA GLY A 119 2.65 -20.33 -1.49
C GLY A 119 3.11 -18.97 -0.95
N ALA A 120 4.41 -18.70 -1.03
CA ALA A 120 4.91 -17.34 -0.92
C ALA A 120 4.26 -16.53 -2.06
N VAL A 121 3.54 -15.49 -1.70
CA VAL A 121 3.02 -14.53 -2.69
C VAL A 121 3.99 -13.36 -2.65
N ASP A 122 4.72 -13.17 -3.74
CA ASP A 122 5.63 -12.04 -3.82
C ASP A 122 4.82 -10.73 -3.79
N GLU A 123 5.30 -9.80 -3.02
CA GLU A 123 4.84 -8.42 -2.98
C GLU A 123 5.92 -7.52 -3.58
N VAL A 124 5.55 -6.34 -4.00
CA VAL A 124 6.49 -5.34 -4.46
C VAL A 124 6.50 -4.13 -3.53
N LEU A 125 7.68 -3.61 -3.29
CA LEU A 125 7.90 -2.29 -2.70
C LEU A 125 8.41 -1.35 -3.79
N VAL A 126 7.64 -0.31 -4.04
CA VAL A 126 7.94 0.73 -5.03
C VAL A 126 8.38 2.00 -4.32
N ARG A 127 9.49 2.61 -4.75
CA ARG A 127 10.01 3.83 -4.13
C ARG A 127 10.69 4.76 -5.13
N ASN A 128 10.74 6.06 -4.79
CA ASN A 128 11.38 7.10 -5.61
C ASN A 128 12.72 7.62 -5.05
N PHE A 129 13.36 6.88 -4.17
CA PHE A 129 14.63 7.29 -3.54
C PHE A 129 15.63 6.15 -3.45
#